data_08eaebe19f684b8c9c64641f6a78313d
#
_entry.id   08eaebe19f684b8c9c64641f6a78313d
#
_cell.length_a   1.000
_cell.length_b   1.000
_cell.length_c   1.000
_cell.angle_alpha   90.00
_cell.angle_beta   90.00
_cell.angle_gamma   90.00
#
_symmetry.space_group_name_H-M   'P 1'
#
loop_
_entity.id
_entity.type
_entity.pdbx_description
1 polymer ?
#
loop_
_entity_poly.entity_id
_entity_poly.type
_entity_poly.pdbx_seq_one_letter_code
_entity_poly.pdbx_strand_id
1 'polypeptide(L)'
;MYDENKMPLTPDPAAPAPEQEPDEVVSWYVRPDEGQEITGCYVQPGPMPAAAAPKAARQEKRRSRKGLWTFLVILAVLVGVVLGVAIVSALRGGNTDGYGDDFDDGDHDASSIVDIFQSDVPTIPRADTDPDLRFYCEKAGEEKLTIQQVYQQVNPATVLVLTDLGEKASVGTGVILTADGYIVTNAHVIAGGQNALVALYNGDRYEAELVGFSSTEDLALLKAVNASGLPTAPLGDSEECQVGDTVYAIGNPLGVELRGTLTQGIISAIDRPVTMEGRVMTLLQTTAALNNGNSGGPLINEYGQVIGINTLKMSNTLSDISATVEGLGFAVPSSRVVSVINDIIATGGFHGLPSIGVYVKETEFADGTTHPVIDSVTENFGAEEAGLQKGDVILAADGIGVSTNTDLLAVRRTHIVGESVVLTIRRDGQTFDVTVVLYPVEG
;
A
#
# COMPACT_ATOMS: atom_id res chain seq x y z
N MET A 1 -10.21 38.92 -61.91
CA MET A 1 -10.27 40.23 -61.24
C MET A 1 -9.81 39.98 -59.80
N TYR A 2 -8.50 40.08 -59.61
CA TYR A 2 -7.80 39.83 -58.33
C TYR A 2 -7.77 41.18 -57.60
N ASP A 3 -8.11 41.16 -56.33
CA ASP A 3 -7.99 42.32 -55.43
C ASP A 3 -6.71 42.16 -54.61
N GLU A 4 -5.72 42.97 -54.94
CA GLU A 4 -4.47 43.12 -54.21
C GLU A 4 -4.73 44.21 -53.15
N ASN A 5 -4.71 43.86 -51.86
CA ASN A 5 -4.30 44.73 -50.74
C ASN A 5 -4.59 44.07 -49.40
N LYS A 6 -3.63 43.30 -48.88
CA LYS A 6 -3.39 43.15 -47.43
C LYS A 6 -1.92 42.84 -47.19
N MET A 7 -1.16 43.83 -46.83
CA MET A 7 0.17 43.68 -46.23
C MET A 7 0.08 42.95 -44.89
N PRO A 8 1.06 42.13 -44.54
CA PRO A 8 1.15 41.54 -43.22
C PRO A 8 1.72 42.55 -42.21
N LEU A 9 1.07 42.63 -41.05
CA LEU A 9 1.53 43.37 -39.88
C LEU A 9 2.78 42.72 -39.31
N THR A 10 3.85 43.47 -39.15
CA THR A 10 5.06 43.13 -38.43
C THR A 10 4.77 43.00 -36.94
N PRO A 11 5.37 42.04 -36.21
CA PRO A 11 5.19 41.95 -34.77
C PRO A 11 6.03 43.02 -34.04
N ASP A 12 5.44 43.57 -33.00
CA ASP A 12 5.97 44.56 -32.07
C ASP A 12 7.10 43.95 -31.19
N PRO A 13 8.27 44.55 -31.08
CA PRO A 13 9.35 44.03 -30.26
C PRO A 13 9.33 44.70 -28.86
N ALA A 14 8.50 44.27 -27.94
CA ALA A 14 8.67 44.54 -26.51
C ALA A 14 7.58 43.89 -25.65
N ALA A 15 7.63 42.59 -25.45
CA ALA A 15 7.03 41.94 -24.26
C ALA A 15 8.16 41.25 -23.48
N PRO A 16 8.32 41.49 -22.17
CA PRO A 16 9.28 40.77 -21.37
C PRO A 16 8.87 39.31 -21.28
N ALA A 17 9.88 38.41 -21.34
CA ALA A 17 9.72 36.98 -21.14
C ALA A 17 9.09 36.68 -19.77
N PRO A 18 8.24 35.67 -19.64
CA PRO A 18 7.74 35.26 -18.33
C PRO A 18 8.89 34.81 -17.45
N GLU A 19 8.95 35.31 -16.21
CA GLU A 19 9.82 34.84 -15.16
C GLU A 19 9.53 33.36 -14.93
N GLN A 20 10.55 32.51 -15.07
CA GLN A 20 10.48 31.11 -14.66
C GLN A 20 10.39 31.06 -13.14
N GLU A 21 9.31 30.48 -12.64
CA GLU A 21 9.22 30.07 -11.23
C GLU A 21 10.32 29.03 -10.93
N PRO A 22 10.95 29.06 -9.74
CA PRO A 22 11.99 28.10 -9.40
C PRO A 22 11.38 26.69 -9.27
N ASP A 23 12.07 25.71 -9.88
CA ASP A 23 11.76 24.30 -9.84
C ASP A 23 11.43 23.81 -8.42
N GLU A 24 10.29 23.17 -8.24
CA GLU A 24 9.88 22.50 -7.00
C GLU A 24 10.89 21.41 -6.66
N VAL A 25 11.55 21.57 -5.52
CA VAL A 25 12.43 20.56 -4.93
C VAL A 25 11.55 19.49 -4.30
N VAL A 26 11.37 18.36 -4.96
CA VAL A 26 10.70 17.20 -4.36
C VAL A 26 11.69 16.51 -3.41
N SER A 27 11.61 16.86 -2.12
CA SER A 27 12.39 16.16 -1.09
C SER A 27 11.58 14.96 -0.58
N TRP A 28 12.13 13.76 -0.71
CA TRP A 28 11.50 12.49 -0.34
C TRP A 28 11.63 12.13 1.15
N TYR A 29 12.04 13.06 2.01
CA TYR A 29 12.07 12.84 3.46
C TYR A 29 11.89 14.17 4.20
N VAL A 30 10.72 14.35 4.79
CA VAL A 30 10.49 15.39 5.81
C VAL A 30 10.61 14.70 7.17
N ARG A 31 11.70 14.99 7.90
CA ARG A 31 11.81 14.63 9.31
C ARG A 31 10.77 15.48 10.07
N PRO A 32 9.88 14.92 10.90
CA PRO A 32 9.04 15.73 11.77
C PRO A 32 9.93 16.34 12.85
N ASP A 33 10.15 17.64 12.79
CA ASP A 33 10.72 18.36 13.94
C ASP A 33 9.70 18.35 15.06
N GLU A 34 10.12 17.90 16.24
CA GLU A 34 9.34 17.94 17.47
C GLU A 34 8.95 19.39 17.78
N GLY A 35 7.68 19.76 17.66
CA GLY A 35 7.12 20.94 18.28
C GLY A 35 6.53 22.02 17.36
N GLN A 36 6.08 21.76 16.15
CA GLN A 36 5.25 22.71 15.39
C GLN A 36 3.83 22.19 15.17
N GLU A 37 2.86 22.90 15.77
CA GLU A 37 1.45 22.76 15.43
C GLU A 37 1.25 23.11 13.95
N ILE A 38 0.76 22.15 13.15
CA ILE A 38 0.36 22.37 11.76
C ILE A 38 -0.93 23.17 11.77
N THR A 39 -0.80 24.50 11.67
CA THR A 39 -1.93 25.37 11.33
C THR A 39 -2.20 25.21 9.83
N GLY A 40 -3.28 24.49 9.50
CA GLY A 40 -3.71 24.27 8.14
C GLY A 40 -3.90 25.60 7.39
N CYS A 41 -3.23 25.75 6.25
CA CYS A 41 -3.51 26.84 5.32
C CYS A 41 -4.89 26.65 4.69
N TYR A 42 -5.89 27.33 5.26
CA TYR A 42 -7.17 27.52 4.61
C TYR A 42 -6.98 28.62 3.56
N VAL A 43 -6.97 28.27 2.28
CA VAL A 43 -7.10 29.24 1.19
C VAL A 43 -8.58 29.64 1.12
N GLN A 44 -8.92 30.84 1.55
CA GLN A 44 -10.26 31.39 1.34
C GLN A 44 -10.48 31.60 -0.17
N PRO A 45 -11.52 31.01 -0.78
CA PRO A 45 -11.90 31.37 -2.13
C PRO A 45 -12.42 32.82 -2.15
N GLY A 46 -11.90 33.61 -3.07
CA GLY A 46 -12.37 34.98 -3.33
C GLY A 46 -13.86 35.05 -3.68
N PRO A 47 -14.51 36.21 -3.52
CA PRO A 47 -15.95 36.33 -3.65
C PRO A 47 -16.40 36.08 -5.09
N MET A 48 -17.21 35.05 -5.30
CA MET A 48 -17.93 34.83 -6.55
C MET A 48 -19.05 35.85 -6.71
N PRO A 49 -19.32 36.33 -7.94
CA PRO A 49 -20.43 37.24 -8.20
C PRO A 49 -21.78 36.56 -7.96
N ALA A 50 -22.67 37.24 -7.25
CA ALA A 50 -23.98 36.74 -6.87
C ALA A 50 -24.87 36.45 -8.08
N ALA A 51 -25.18 35.15 -8.27
CA ALA A 51 -26.29 34.75 -9.15
C ALA A 51 -27.61 34.84 -8.37
N ALA A 52 -28.61 35.49 -8.96
CA ALA A 52 -29.92 35.70 -8.37
C ALA A 52 -30.62 34.35 -8.06
N ALA A 53 -30.99 34.14 -6.81
CA ALA A 53 -31.73 32.96 -6.36
C ALA A 53 -33.22 33.05 -6.70
N PRO A 54 -33.88 31.99 -7.19
CA PRO A 54 -35.32 31.92 -7.30
C PRO A 54 -35.96 31.78 -5.91
N LYS A 55 -37.03 32.51 -5.65
CA LYS A 55 -37.81 32.47 -4.41
C LYS A 55 -38.44 31.10 -4.22
N ALA A 56 -37.93 30.33 -3.27
CA ALA A 56 -38.52 29.05 -2.83
C ALA A 56 -39.71 29.32 -1.89
N ALA A 57 -40.85 28.72 -2.21
CA ALA A 57 -42.04 28.71 -1.38
C ALA A 57 -41.80 27.91 -0.11
N ARG A 58 -42.09 28.49 1.03
CA ARG A 58 -41.97 27.92 2.38
C ARG A 58 -43.08 26.90 2.60
N GLN A 59 -42.76 25.59 2.47
CA GLN A 59 -43.60 24.50 2.94
C GLN A 59 -43.31 24.21 4.42
N GLU A 60 -44.26 24.48 5.28
CA GLU A 60 -44.24 24.06 6.67
C GLU A 60 -44.35 22.54 6.77
N LYS A 61 -43.26 21.84 7.13
CA LYS A 61 -43.24 20.42 7.45
C LYS A 61 -43.92 20.19 8.83
N ARG A 62 -45.16 19.75 8.83
CA ARG A 62 -45.82 19.19 10.01
C ARG A 62 -45.02 18.01 10.53
N ARG A 63 -44.34 18.17 11.68
CA ARG A 63 -43.64 17.09 12.39
C ARG A 63 -44.62 16.03 12.83
N SER A 64 -44.51 14.84 12.22
CA SER A 64 -45.29 13.66 12.57
C SER A 64 -44.87 13.15 13.95
N ARG A 65 -45.82 13.13 14.90
CA ARG A 65 -45.63 12.59 16.25
C ARG A 65 -45.41 11.06 16.28
N LYS A 66 -45.51 10.38 15.13
CA LYS A 66 -45.33 8.92 15.05
C LYS A 66 -43.88 8.47 15.30
N GLY A 67 -42.84 9.25 14.89
CA GLY A 67 -41.43 8.91 15.12
C GLY A 67 -41.03 8.97 16.60
N LEU A 68 -41.59 9.88 17.37
CA LEU A 68 -41.34 9.98 18.81
C LEU A 68 -41.90 8.77 19.59
N TRP A 69 -43.08 8.31 19.21
CA TRP A 69 -43.68 7.11 19.83
C TRP A 69 -42.89 5.84 19.54
N THR A 70 -42.41 5.65 18.30
CA THR A 70 -41.58 4.50 17.92
C THR A 70 -40.26 4.52 18.68
N PHE A 71 -39.64 5.66 18.82
CA PHE A 71 -38.38 5.83 19.60
C PHE A 71 -38.58 5.49 21.08
N LEU A 72 -39.70 5.95 21.70
CA LEU A 72 -39.99 5.66 23.12
C LEU A 72 -40.30 4.16 23.34
N VAL A 73 -40.94 3.47 22.39
CA VAL A 73 -41.18 2.02 22.49
C VAL A 73 -39.88 1.23 22.39
N ILE A 74 -38.97 1.58 21.47
CA ILE A 74 -37.68 0.92 21.33
C ILE A 74 -36.81 1.15 22.60
N LEU A 75 -36.82 2.36 23.14
CA LEU A 75 -36.10 2.68 24.38
C LEU A 75 -36.66 1.88 25.57
N ALA A 76 -37.97 1.74 25.69
CA ALA A 76 -38.60 0.95 26.75
C ALA A 76 -38.26 -0.56 26.66
N VAL A 77 -38.15 -1.10 25.44
CA VAL A 77 -37.76 -2.50 25.21
C VAL A 77 -36.28 -2.69 25.60
N LEU A 78 -35.38 -1.76 25.22
CA LEU A 78 -33.96 -1.81 25.58
C LEU A 78 -33.78 -1.74 27.10
N VAL A 79 -34.47 -0.84 27.77
CA VAL A 79 -34.43 -0.74 29.25
C VAL A 79 -34.96 -2.02 29.91
N GLY A 80 -36.01 -2.62 29.35
CA GLY A 80 -36.58 -3.89 29.84
C GLY A 80 -35.56 -5.05 29.71
N VAL A 81 -34.81 -5.12 28.61
CA VAL A 81 -33.79 -6.15 28.42
C VAL A 81 -32.64 -5.99 29.40
N VAL A 82 -32.16 -4.75 29.59
CA VAL A 82 -31.06 -4.45 30.56
C VAL A 82 -31.47 -4.79 31.99
N LEU A 83 -32.72 -4.44 32.38
CA LEU A 83 -33.27 -4.80 33.71
C LEU A 83 -33.45 -6.33 33.85
N GLY A 84 -33.87 -7.00 32.80
CA GLY A 84 -33.98 -8.46 32.78
C GLY A 84 -32.66 -9.18 32.99
N VAL A 85 -31.59 -8.71 32.31
CA VAL A 85 -30.23 -9.25 32.49
C VAL A 85 -29.72 -8.98 33.91
N ALA A 86 -29.94 -7.78 34.45
CA ALA A 86 -29.54 -7.43 35.82
C ALA A 86 -30.27 -8.29 36.89
N ILE A 87 -31.57 -8.56 36.69
CA ILE A 87 -32.35 -9.42 37.60
C ILE A 87 -31.88 -10.87 37.53
N VAL A 88 -31.59 -11.40 36.31
CA VAL A 88 -31.06 -12.77 36.16
C VAL A 88 -29.68 -12.90 36.77
N SER A 89 -28.83 -11.89 36.67
CA SER A 89 -27.50 -11.83 37.31
C SER A 89 -27.63 -11.80 38.84
N ALA A 90 -28.59 -11.01 39.38
CA ALA A 90 -28.82 -10.93 40.80
C ALA A 90 -29.44 -12.22 41.40
N LEU A 91 -30.28 -12.93 40.64
CA LEU A 91 -30.85 -14.20 41.08
C LEU A 91 -29.86 -15.38 40.98
N ARG A 92 -28.80 -15.29 40.19
CA ARG A 92 -27.70 -16.27 40.13
C ARG A 92 -26.65 -16.09 41.19
N GLY A 93 -26.62 -14.95 41.94
CA GLY A 93 -25.65 -14.61 42.93
C GLY A 93 -26.01 -15.04 44.40
N GLY A 94 -26.86 -16.03 44.58
CA GLY A 94 -27.27 -16.53 45.91
C GLY A 94 -26.95 -18.01 46.06
N ASN A 95 -25.76 -18.34 46.52
CA ASN A 95 -25.40 -19.33 47.54
C ASN A 95 -23.93 -19.69 47.52
N THR A 96 -23.14 -19.20 48.48
CA THR A 96 -22.06 -19.97 49.09
C THR A 96 -21.76 -19.37 50.44
N ASP A 97 -22.25 -20.07 51.45
CA ASP A 97 -21.71 -19.94 52.85
C ASP A 97 -20.37 -20.69 52.91
N GLY A 98 -19.41 -20.11 53.62
CA GLY A 98 -18.44 -20.93 54.33
C GLY A 98 -16.95 -20.56 54.16
N TYR A 99 -16.46 -19.77 55.14
CA TYR A 99 -15.17 -19.91 55.82
C TYR A 99 -13.89 -20.29 55.07
N GLY A 100 -12.86 -19.45 55.24
CA GLY A 100 -11.46 -19.84 55.12
C GLY A 100 -10.56 -18.70 54.70
N ASP A 101 -9.95 -17.99 55.69
CA ASP A 101 -8.76 -17.18 55.49
C ASP A 101 -7.63 -18.08 55.02
N ASP A 102 -7.15 -17.84 53.79
CA ASP A 102 -5.78 -18.16 53.41
C ASP A 102 -5.36 -17.14 52.34
N PHE A 103 -4.45 -16.23 52.73
CA PHE A 103 -3.68 -15.42 51.81
C PHE A 103 -2.71 -16.36 51.09
N ASP A 104 -3.08 -16.80 49.90
CA ASP A 104 -2.17 -17.43 48.96
C ASP A 104 -1.71 -16.34 47.98
N ASP A 105 -0.40 -16.08 47.97
CA ASP A 105 0.29 -15.27 46.99
C ASP A 105 0.20 -15.99 45.63
N GLY A 106 -0.92 -15.84 44.97
CA GLY A 106 -1.12 -16.33 43.61
C GLY A 106 -0.24 -15.56 42.65
N ASP A 107 0.83 -16.20 42.24
CA ASP A 107 1.58 -15.91 41.04
C ASP A 107 0.57 -15.64 39.88
N HIS A 108 0.30 -14.38 39.61
CA HIS A 108 -0.40 -13.99 38.39
C HIS A 108 0.54 -14.31 37.24
N ASP A 109 0.25 -15.47 36.67
CA ASP A 109 0.89 -16.08 35.54
C ASP A 109 1.12 -15.05 34.43
N ALA A 110 2.35 -14.54 34.32
CA ALA A 110 2.78 -13.66 33.24
C ALA A 110 2.61 -14.32 31.85
N SER A 111 2.35 -15.63 31.83
CA SER A 111 2.09 -16.41 30.62
C SER A 111 0.79 -15.99 29.92
N SER A 112 -0.25 -15.61 30.67
CA SER A 112 -1.54 -15.20 30.09
C SER A 112 -1.51 -13.86 29.36
N ILE A 113 -0.55 -12.98 29.71
CA ILE A 113 -0.35 -11.69 29.00
C ILE A 113 0.48 -11.92 27.73
N VAL A 114 1.41 -12.86 27.73
CA VAL A 114 2.22 -13.25 26.57
C VAL A 114 1.34 -13.92 25.51
N ASP A 115 0.37 -14.74 25.90
CA ASP A 115 -0.56 -15.40 24.98
C ASP A 115 -1.48 -14.44 24.22
N ILE A 116 -1.83 -13.29 24.82
CA ILE A 116 -2.66 -12.26 24.14
C ILE A 116 -1.86 -11.57 23.02
N PHE A 117 -0.53 -11.44 23.16
CA PHE A 117 0.34 -10.85 22.13
C PHE A 117 0.89 -11.87 21.11
N GLN A 118 0.81 -13.18 21.37
CA GLN A 118 1.22 -14.24 20.45
C GLN A 118 0.12 -14.62 19.45
N SER A 119 -1.13 -14.19 19.62
CA SER A 119 -2.25 -14.62 18.80
C SER A 119 -2.19 -14.18 17.32
N ASP A 120 -1.38 -13.17 17.00
CA ASP A 120 -1.30 -12.60 15.63
C ASP A 120 -0.13 -13.18 14.80
N VAL A 121 0.83 -13.85 15.45
CA VAL A 121 1.94 -14.49 14.73
C VAL A 121 1.47 -15.80 14.09
N PRO A 122 1.58 -15.96 12.76
CA PRO A 122 1.17 -17.20 12.10
C PRO A 122 2.14 -18.34 12.45
N THR A 123 1.58 -19.52 12.71
CA THR A 123 2.30 -20.78 12.93
C THR A 123 2.24 -21.71 11.72
N ILE A 124 1.81 -21.20 10.56
CA ILE A 124 1.81 -21.89 9.28
C ILE A 124 3.20 -22.51 9.01
N PRO A 125 3.31 -23.76 8.57
CA PRO A 125 4.59 -24.39 8.25
C PRO A 125 5.44 -23.52 7.32
N ARG A 126 6.75 -23.46 7.55
CA ARG A 126 7.67 -22.67 6.75
C ARG A 126 8.05 -23.39 5.48
N ALA A 127 8.03 -22.66 4.36
CA ALA A 127 8.47 -23.15 3.07
C ALA A 127 9.99 -23.17 2.96
N ASP A 128 10.52 -24.17 2.25
CA ASP A 128 11.86 -24.10 1.71
C ASP A 128 11.89 -23.11 0.52
N THR A 129 12.85 -22.23 0.50
CA THR A 129 12.94 -21.15 -0.49
C THR A 129 14.28 -21.13 -1.19
N ASP A 130 14.30 -20.63 -2.42
CA ASP A 130 15.52 -20.24 -3.11
C ASP A 130 15.88 -18.81 -2.69
N PRO A 131 16.92 -18.58 -1.86
CA PRO A 131 17.26 -17.25 -1.36
C PRO A 131 17.78 -16.31 -2.47
N ASP A 132 18.14 -16.85 -3.63
CA ASP A 132 18.63 -16.10 -4.79
C ASP A 132 17.50 -15.65 -5.73
N LEU A 133 16.27 -16.14 -5.51
CA LEU A 133 15.11 -15.70 -6.29
C LEU A 133 14.85 -14.20 -6.06
N ARG A 134 14.69 -13.46 -7.15
CA ARG A 134 14.36 -12.02 -7.11
C ARG A 134 13.17 -11.71 -8.01
N PHE A 135 12.32 -10.83 -7.52
CA PHE A 135 11.21 -10.24 -8.25
C PHE A 135 11.56 -8.84 -8.72
N TYR A 136 10.95 -8.42 -9.82
CA TYR A 136 11.16 -7.13 -10.45
C TYR A 136 9.82 -6.55 -10.89
N CYS A 137 9.76 -5.21 -10.94
CA CYS A 137 8.67 -4.52 -11.64
C CYS A 137 9.01 -4.38 -13.12
N GLU A 138 8.05 -4.68 -13.98
CA GLU A 138 8.16 -4.54 -15.43
C GLU A 138 7.61 -3.17 -15.84
N LYS A 139 8.24 -2.51 -16.79
CA LYS A 139 7.69 -1.30 -17.41
C LYS A 139 6.38 -1.60 -18.12
N ALA A 140 5.52 -0.58 -18.22
CA ALA A 140 4.25 -0.71 -18.93
C ALA A 140 4.47 -1.11 -20.41
N GLY A 141 3.59 -1.96 -20.91
CA GLY A 141 3.58 -2.34 -22.33
C GLY A 141 3.19 -1.16 -23.23
N GLU A 142 3.38 -1.31 -24.56
CA GLU A 142 3.04 -0.27 -25.53
C GLU A 142 1.53 -0.15 -25.77
N GLU A 143 0.77 -1.24 -25.63
CA GLU A 143 -0.66 -1.29 -25.94
C GLU A 143 -1.51 -1.52 -24.67
N LYS A 144 -2.53 -0.66 -24.50
CA LYS A 144 -3.54 -0.84 -23.45
C LYS A 144 -4.48 -1.97 -23.80
N LEU A 145 -4.80 -2.78 -22.82
CA LEU A 145 -5.76 -3.87 -22.90
C LEU A 145 -7.19 -3.37 -22.62
N THR A 146 -8.17 -4.04 -23.21
CA THR A 146 -9.55 -3.89 -22.78
C THR A 146 -9.76 -4.51 -21.39
N ILE A 147 -10.76 -4.05 -20.64
CA ILE A 147 -11.09 -4.61 -19.32
C ILE A 147 -11.32 -6.13 -19.35
N GLN A 148 -11.89 -6.65 -20.46
CA GLN A 148 -12.09 -8.10 -20.65
C GLN A 148 -10.75 -8.84 -20.79
N GLN A 149 -9.79 -8.24 -21.51
CA GLN A 149 -8.46 -8.83 -21.67
C GLN A 149 -7.66 -8.77 -20.36
N VAL A 150 -7.72 -7.66 -19.64
CA VAL A 150 -7.12 -7.53 -18.29
C VAL A 150 -7.67 -8.64 -17.38
N TYR A 151 -9.00 -8.82 -17.36
CA TYR A 151 -9.63 -9.86 -16.54
C TYR A 151 -9.18 -11.27 -16.97
N GLN A 152 -9.17 -11.57 -18.26
CA GLN A 152 -8.75 -12.87 -18.76
C GLN A 152 -7.28 -13.19 -18.44
N GLN A 153 -6.43 -12.18 -18.42
CA GLN A 153 -5.00 -12.32 -18.13
C GLN A 153 -4.74 -12.51 -16.63
N VAL A 154 -5.35 -11.70 -15.76
CA VAL A 154 -4.95 -11.62 -14.34
C VAL A 154 -5.82 -12.48 -13.43
N ASN A 155 -7.12 -12.68 -13.76
CA ASN A 155 -8.00 -13.49 -12.91
C ASN A 155 -7.49 -14.93 -12.68
N PRO A 156 -6.89 -15.64 -13.68
CA PRO A 156 -6.31 -16.95 -13.43
C PRO A 156 -5.20 -16.98 -12.36
N ALA A 157 -4.44 -15.90 -12.25
CA ALA A 157 -3.37 -15.74 -11.25
C ALA A 157 -3.88 -15.20 -9.91
N THR A 158 -5.18 -14.86 -9.80
CA THR A 158 -5.79 -14.36 -8.56
C THR A 158 -6.41 -15.53 -7.80
N VAL A 159 -5.96 -15.79 -6.58
CA VAL A 159 -6.37 -16.94 -5.77
C VAL A 159 -7.14 -16.50 -4.53
N LEU A 160 -8.03 -17.36 -4.06
CA LEU A 160 -8.60 -17.29 -2.71
C LEU A 160 -7.57 -17.81 -1.71
N VAL A 161 -7.28 -17.04 -0.66
CA VAL A 161 -6.46 -17.47 0.47
C VAL A 161 -7.39 -17.76 1.65
N LEU A 162 -7.30 -18.99 2.17
CA LEU A 162 -8.04 -19.45 3.33
C LEU A 162 -7.01 -19.76 4.43
N THR A 163 -7.15 -19.12 5.57
CA THR A 163 -6.26 -19.33 6.72
C THR A 163 -7.05 -19.92 7.88
N ASP A 164 -6.60 -21.06 8.38
CA ASP A 164 -7.20 -21.73 9.54
C ASP A 164 -6.66 -21.07 10.83
N LEU A 165 -7.57 -20.55 11.64
CA LEU A 165 -7.31 -19.94 12.95
C LEU A 165 -7.77 -20.87 14.10
N GLY A 166 -8.02 -22.15 13.83
CA GLY A 166 -8.56 -23.14 14.76
C GLY A 166 -10.09 -23.11 14.80
N GLU A 167 -10.70 -22.23 15.59
CA GLU A 167 -12.18 -22.12 15.68
C GLU A 167 -12.80 -21.24 14.57
N LYS A 168 -11.99 -20.48 13.85
CA LYS A 168 -12.39 -19.53 12.81
C LYS A 168 -11.50 -19.70 11.59
N ALA A 169 -11.89 -19.11 10.48
CA ALA A 169 -11.07 -18.98 9.29
C ALA A 169 -10.99 -17.52 8.85
N SER A 170 -9.81 -17.10 8.42
CA SER A 170 -9.63 -15.86 7.70
C SER A 170 -9.74 -16.12 6.20
N VAL A 171 -10.32 -15.17 5.47
CA VAL A 171 -10.52 -15.26 4.03
C VAL A 171 -10.01 -13.99 3.37
N GLY A 172 -9.16 -14.15 2.37
CA GLY A 172 -8.62 -13.06 1.58
C GLY A 172 -8.31 -13.51 0.15
N THR A 173 -7.57 -12.68 -0.53
CA THR A 173 -7.10 -12.91 -1.90
C THR A 173 -5.58 -12.95 -1.92
N GLY A 174 -4.99 -13.61 -2.92
CA GLY A 174 -3.56 -13.60 -3.20
C GLY A 174 -3.29 -13.51 -4.68
N VAL A 175 -2.07 -13.21 -5.05
CA VAL A 175 -1.59 -13.12 -6.43
C VAL A 175 -0.44 -14.09 -6.64
N ILE A 176 -0.60 -15.00 -7.60
CA ILE A 176 0.46 -15.94 -8.00
C ILE A 176 1.51 -15.19 -8.80
N LEU A 177 2.74 -15.19 -8.32
CA LEU A 177 3.88 -14.50 -8.94
C LEU A 177 4.74 -15.43 -9.80
N THR A 178 4.78 -16.74 -9.44
CA THR A 178 5.60 -17.73 -10.18
C THR A 178 4.83 -19.01 -10.48
N ALA A 179 5.20 -19.69 -11.57
CA ALA A 179 4.55 -20.92 -11.99
C ALA A 179 4.72 -22.09 -11.00
N ASP A 180 5.70 -22.04 -10.12
CA ASP A 180 5.95 -22.99 -9.03
C ASP A 180 5.31 -22.60 -7.70
N GLY A 181 4.51 -21.49 -7.67
CA GLY A 181 3.55 -21.19 -6.63
C GLY A 181 3.96 -20.22 -5.54
N TYR A 182 4.84 -19.26 -5.79
CA TYR A 182 4.99 -18.11 -4.90
C TYR A 182 3.76 -17.19 -5.04
N ILE A 183 3.15 -16.84 -3.90
CA ILE A 183 1.89 -16.10 -3.82
C ILE A 183 2.03 -14.97 -2.81
N VAL A 184 1.80 -13.73 -3.25
CA VAL A 184 1.74 -12.58 -2.35
C VAL A 184 0.30 -12.34 -1.86
N THR A 185 0.16 -11.98 -0.60
CA THR A 185 -1.10 -11.58 0.04
C THR A 185 -0.82 -10.57 1.16
N ASN A 186 -1.84 -10.13 1.91
CA ASN A 186 -1.62 -9.29 3.09
C ASN A 186 -1.25 -10.12 4.33
N ALA A 187 -0.47 -9.53 5.23
CA ALA A 187 -0.11 -10.15 6.49
C ALA A 187 -1.32 -10.38 7.40
N HIS A 188 -2.29 -9.46 7.44
CA HIS A 188 -3.51 -9.62 8.23
C HIS A 188 -4.41 -10.77 7.76
N VAL A 189 -4.30 -11.21 6.49
CA VAL A 189 -5.04 -12.36 5.97
C VAL A 189 -4.58 -13.67 6.62
N ILE A 190 -3.27 -13.74 6.95
CA ILE A 190 -2.65 -14.95 7.55
C ILE A 190 -2.38 -14.82 9.05
N ALA A 191 -2.70 -13.67 9.67
CA ALA A 191 -2.42 -13.41 11.07
C ALA A 191 -3.07 -14.47 11.99
N GLY A 192 -2.28 -15.03 12.92
CA GLY A 192 -2.72 -16.09 13.84
C GLY A 192 -2.97 -17.45 13.17
N GLY A 193 -2.67 -17.59 11.88
CA GLY A 193 -2.92 -18.80 11.10
C GLY A 193 -2.09 -19.99 11.52
N GLN A 194 -2.73 -21.16 11.59
CA GLN A 194 -2.08 -22.45 11.85
C GLN A 194 -1.78 -23.20 10.54
N ASN A 195 -2.67 -23.07 9.57
CA ASN A 195 -2.58 -23.64 8.23
C ASN A 195 -3.10 -22.64 7.21
N ALA A 196 -2.58 -22.71 6.00
CA ALA A 196 -3.09 -21.94 4.88
C ALA A 196 -3.40 -22.84 3.68
N LEU A 197 -4.45 -22.49 2.94
CA LEU A 197 -4.86 -23.15 1.71
C LEU A 197 -5.14 -22.08 0.66
N VAL A 198 -4.69 -22.29 -0.55
CA VAL A 198 -5.00 -21.45 -1.70
C VAL A 198 -5.92 -22.19 -2.67
N ALA A 199 -6.94 -21.50 -3.20
CA ALA A 199 -7.83 -22.07 -4.19
C ALA A 199 -7.83 -21.20 -5.46
N LEU A 200 -7.54 -21.84 -6.58
CA LEU A 200 -7.46 -21.25 -7.90
C LEU A 200 -8.88 -21.00 -8.48
N TYR A 201 -8.93 -20.17 -9.50
CA TYR A 201 -10.18 -19.85 -10.22
C TYR A 201 -10.89 -21.08 -10.80
N ASN A 202 -10.14 -22.12 -11.21
CA ASN A 202 -10.65 -23.38 -11.77
C ASN A 202 -11.15 -24.38 -10.71
N GLY A 203 -10.94 -24.06 -9.42
CA GLY A 203 -11.33 -24.89 -8.27
C GLY A 203 -10.24 -25.77 -7.70
N ASP A 204 -9.05 -25.84 -8.33
CA ASP A 204 -7.89 -26.53 -7.78
C ASP A 204 -7.46 -25.88 -6.46
N ARG A 205 -6.97 -26.71 -5.53
CA ARG A 205 -6.58 -26.28 -4.18
C ARG A 205 -5.21 -26.83 -3.86
N TYR A 206 -4.41 -25.98 -3.19
CA TYR A 206 -3.08 -26.31 -2.72
C TYR A 206 -2.95 -25.94 -1.26
N GLU A 207 -2.32 -26.77 -0.47
CA GLU A 207 -1.77 -26.35 0.82
C GLU A 207 -0.71 -25.27 0.55
N ALA A 208 -0.59 -24.31 1.45
CA ALA A 208 0.36 -23.23 1.31
C ALA A 208 1.22 -23.10 2.57
N GLU A 209 2.52 -23.05 2.38
CA GLU A 209 3.52 -22.82 3.40
C GLU A 209 3.92 -21.34 3.44
N LEU A 210 4.38 -20.87 4.59
CA LEU A 210 4.77 -19.49 4.81
C LEU A 210 6.25 -19.28 4.46
N VAL A 211 6.54 -18.47 3.46
CA VAL A 211 7.88 -17.98 3.19
C VAL A 211 8.28 -16.95 4.24
N GLY A 212 7.46 -15.92 4.42
CA GLY A 212 7.65 -14.91 5.44
C GLY A 212 6.57 -13.84 5.38
N PHE A 213 6.63 -12.89 6.30
CA PHE A 213 5.67 -11.78 6.35
C PHE A 213 6.27 -10.53 6.99
N SER A 214 5.65 -9.39 6.71
CA SER A 214 5.88 -8.13 7.39
C SER A 214 4.55 -7.56 7.88
N SER A 215 4.37 -7.48 9.19
CA SER A 215 3.18 -6.84 9.77
C SER A 215 3.20 -5.33 9.56
N THR A 216 4.39 -4.71 9.43
CA THR A 216 4.55 -3.28 9.19
C THR A 216 4.11 -2.88 7.80
N GLU A 217 4.43 -3.70 6.81
CA GLU A 217 4.08 -3.48 5.40
C GLU A 217 2.76 -4.12 5.01
N ASP A 218 2.13 -4.86 5.94
CA ASP A 218 0.92 -5.66 5.70
C ASP A 218 1.05 -6.60 4.49
N LEU A 219 2.21 -7.23 4.33
CA LEU A 219 2.51 -8.17 3.25
C LEU A 219 2.95 -9.53 3.79
N ALA A 220 2.53 -10.59 3.10
CA ALA A 220 2.97 -11.96 3.33
C ALA A 220 3.24 -12.66 2.01
N LEU A 221 4.22 -13.55 2.02
CA LEU A 221 4.57 -14.41 0.90
C LEU A 221 4.35 -15.86 1.29
N LEU A 222 3.52 -16.55 0.50
CA LEU A 222 3.21 -17.97 0.64
C LEU A 222 3.83 -18.77 -0.51
N LYS A 223 3.97 -20.08 -0.31
CA LYS A 223 4.40 -21.05 -1.31
C LYS A 223 3.38 -22.18 -1.39
N ALA A 224 2.74 -22.35 -2.55
CA ALA A 224 1.85 -23.48 -2.80
C ALA A 224 2.66 -24.79 -2.87
N VAL A 225 2.25 -25.78 -2.09
CA VAL A 225 2.97 -27.07 -1.97
C VAL A 225 2.77 -27.91 -3.22
N ASN A 226 3.87 -28.41 -3.79
CA ASN A 226 3.87 -29.27 -4.99
C ASN A 226 3.18 -28.63 -6.21
N ALA A 227 3.11 -27.32 -6.27
CA ALA A 227 2.53 -26.60 -7.40
C ALA A 227 3.53 -26.51 -8.57
N SER A 228 3.00 -26.56 -9.81
CA SER A 228 3.79 -26.34 -11.02
C SER A 228 2.89 -25.90 -12.17
N GLY A 229 3.42 -25.06 -13.08
CA GLY A 229 2.68 -24.60 -14.25
C GLY A 229 1.48 -23.71 -13.90
N LEU A 230 1.50 -23.05 -12.75
CA LEU A 230 0.44 -22.13 -12.35
C LEU A 230 0.45 -20.87 -13.23
N PRO A 231 -0.73 -20.28 -13.49
CA PRO A 231 -0.83 -18.97 -14.13
C PRO A 231 -0.22 -17.90 -13.23
N THR A 232 0.47 -16.92 -13.81
CA THR A 232 1.16 -15.85 -13.11
C THR A 232 0.67 -14.49 -13.56
N ALA A 233 0.73 -13.48 -12.68
CA ALA A 233 0.49 -12.09 -13.03
C ALA A 233 1.81 -11.30 -12.99
N PRO A 234 2.13 -10.49 -14.01
CA PRO A 234 3.31 -9.64 -14.01
C PRO A 234 3.13 -8.48 -13.03
N LEU A 235 4.22 -8.09 -12.35
CA LEU A 235 4.28 -6.89 -11.51
C LEU A 235 4.68 -5.70 -12.39
N GLY A 236 3.79 -4.69 -12.51
CA GLY A 236 4.10 -3.42 -13.16
C GLY A 236 4.80 -2.45 -12.21
N ASP A 237 5.42 -1.40 -12.74
CA ASP A 237 6.07 -0.38 -11.91
C ASP A 237 5.05 0.66 -11.43
N SER A 238 4.79 0.69 -10.12
CA SER A 238 3.87 1.65 -9.51
C SER A 238 4.37 3.10 -9.56
N GLU A 239 5.66 3.32 -9.79
CA GLU A 239 6.24 4.66 -9.95
C GLU A 239 5.88 5.32 -11.30
N GLU A 240 5.44 4.51 -12.28
CA GLU A 240 4.93 5.03 -13.54
C GLU A 240 3.47 5.48 -13.44
N CYS A 241 2.77 5.20 -12.32
CA CYS A 241 1.37 5.55 -12.14
C CYS A 241 1.17 7.06 -12.03
N GLN A 242 0.04 7.54 -12.55
CA GLN A 242 -0.40 8.91 -12.42
C GLN A 242 -1.81 9.00 -11.83
N VAL A 243 -2.10 10.09 -11.12
CA VAL A 243 -3.46 10.37 -10.64
C VAL A 243 -4.39 10.50 -11.84
N GLY A 244 -5.48 9.73 -11.84
CA GLY A 244 -6.43 9.64 -12.95
C GLY A 244 -6.28 8.38 -13.81
N ASP A 245 -5.19 7.61 -13.66
CA ASP A 245 -5.02 6.35 -14.38
C ASP A 245 -6.14 5.37 -14.04
N THR A 246 -6.68 4.72 -15.07
CA THR A 246 -7.67 3.66 -14.89
C THR A 246 -7.05 2.45 -14.26
N VAL A 247 -7.70 1.92 -13.22
CA VAL A 247 -7.26 0.70 -12.53
C VAL A 247 -8.42 -0.27 -12.29
N TYR A 248 -8.05 -1.51 -12.12
CA TYR A 248 -8.97 -2.62 -11.86
C TYR A 248 -8.53 -3.34 -10.60
N ALA A 249 -9.50 -3.83 -9.82
CA ALA A 249 -9.22 -4.71 -8.70
C ALA A 249 -9.97 -6.04 -8.91
N ILE A 250 -9.28 -7.16 -8.67
CA ILE A 250 -9.89 -8.49 -8.66
C ILE A 250 -9.75 -9.06 -7.26
N GLY A 251 -10.82 -9.71 -6.80
CA GLY A 251 -10.81 -10.32 -5.47
C GLY A 251 -11.88 -11.37 -5.29
N ASN A 252 -11.93 -11.95 -4.09
CA ASN A 252 -12.80 -13.03 -3.73
C ASN A 252 -13.70 -12.64 -2.53
N PRO A 253 -14.55 -11.59 -2.67
CA PRO A 253 -15.42 -11.16 -1.59
C PRO A 253 -16.37 -12.30 -1.23
N LEU A 254 -16.56 -12.53 0.08
CA LEU A 254 -17.40 -13.62 0.62
C LEU A 254 -16.93 -15.05 0.23
N GLY A 255 -15.67 -15.21 -0.17
CA GLY A 255 -15.08 -16.53 -0.41
C GLY A 255 -15.45 -17.16 -1.75
N VAL A 256 -15.80 -18.45 -1.74
CA VAL A 256 -15.95 -19.27 -2.97
C VAL A 256 -17.11 -18.81 -3.87
N GLU A 257 -18.16 -18.20 -3.30
CA GLU A 257 -19.40 -17.85 -4.02
C GLU A 257 -19.23 -16.64 -4.95
N LEU A 258 -18.39 -15.66 -4.57
CA LEU A 258 -18.15 -14.43 -5.37
C LEU A 258 -16.72 -14.34 -5.87
N ARG A 259 -16.11 -15.47 -6.17
CA ARG A 259 -14.73 -15.56 -6.65
C ARG A 259 -14.55 -14.81 -7.98
N GLY A 260 -13.42 -14.08 -8.11
CA GLY A 260 -13.09 -13.38 -9.34
C GLY A 260 -13.94 -12.14 -9.59
N THR A 261 -14.47 -11.49 -8.55
CA THR A 261 -15.18 -10.22 -8.70
C THR A 261 -14.21 -9.13 -9.17
N LEU A 262 -14.53 -8.50 -10.30
CA LEU A 262 -13.79 -7.38 -10.88
C LEU A 262 -14.48 -6.06 -10.54
N THR A 263 -13.71 -5.08 -10.09
CA THR A 263 -14.15 -3.69 -9.94
C THR A 263 -13.22 -2.74 -10.69
N GLN A 264 -13.73 -1.59 -11.13
CA GLN A 264 -12.99 -0.57 -11.85
C GLN A 264 -13.00 0.74 -11.08
N GLY A 265 -11.91 1.47 -11.17
CA GLY A 265 -11.75 2.82 -10.63
C GLY A 265 -10.59 3.56 -11.26
N ILE A 266 -10.07 4.55 -10.55
CA ILE A 266 -8.88 5.30 -10.94
C ILE A 266 -7.91 5.37 -9.76
N ILE A 267 -6.65 5.67 -10.03
CA ILE A 267 -5.71 6.16 -9.03
C ILE A 267 -6.17 7.55 -8.58
N SER A 268 -6.51 7.69 -7.31
CA SER A 268 -7.01 8.96 -6.74
C SER A 268 -5.92 9.77 -6.07
N ALA A 269 -4.88 9.11 -5.55
CA ALA A 269 -3.66 9.71 -5.01
C ALA A 269 -2.54 8.70 -5.01
N ILE A 270 -1.31 9.20 -5.08
CA ILE A 270 -0.06 8.45 -4.99
C ILE A 270 0.66 8.94 -3.73
N ASP A 271 1.47 8.07 -3.13
CA ASP A 271 2.29 8.38 -1.95
C ASP A 271 1.48 8.97 -0.78
N ARG A 272 0.27 8.47 -0.57
CA ARG A 272 -0.54 8.85 0.58
C ARG A 272 0.08 8.27 1.85
N PRO A 273 0.65 9.10 2.73
CA PRO A 273 1.01 8.65 4.06
C PRO A 273 -0.29 8.38 4.84
N VAL A 274 -0.47 7.15 5.23
CA VAL A 274 -1.65 6.71 5.94
C VAL A 274 -1.25 6.07 7.25
N THR A 275 -1.77 6.57 8.38
CA THR A 275 -1.52 5.98 9.68
C THR A 275 -2.47 4.80 9.90
N MET A 276 -1.90 3.60 10.05
CA MET A 276 -2.62 2.36 10.34
C MET A 276 -2.04 1.73 11.60
N GLU A 277 -2.87 1.51 12.61
CA GLU A 277 -2.45 0.91 13.89
C GLU A 277 -1.18 1.56 14.48
N GLY A 278 -1.08 2.90 14.37
CA GLY A 278 0.07 3.67 14.87
C GLY A 278 1.31 3.65 13.97
N ARG A 279 1.21 3.13 12.74
CA ARG A 279 2.29 3.08 11.74
C ARG A 279 1.90 3.90 10.52
N VAL A 280 2.87 4.55 9.91
CA VAL A 280 2.66 5.30 8.66
C VAL A 280 3.04 4.38 7.50
N MET A 281 2.12 4.16 6.57
CA MET A 281 2.36 3.44 5.31
C MET A 281 2.13 4.37 4.14
N THR A 282 2.99 4.30 3.14
CA THR A 282 2.82 5.04 1.88
C THR A 282 2.06 4.17 0.89
N LEU A 283 0.84 4.59 0.52
CA LEU A 283 -0.11 3.77 -0.24
C LEU A 283 -0.60 4.47 -1.51
N LEU A 284 -0.97 3.67 -2.52
CA LEU A 284 -1.80 4.11 -3.63
C LEU A 284 -3.25 4.21 -3.14
N GLN A 285 -3.93 5.31 -3.45
CA GLN A 285 -5.35 5.48 -3.20
C GLN A 285 -6.14 5.24 -4.50
N THR A 286 -7.24 4.51 -4.42
CA THR A 286 -8.10 4.22 -5.60
C THR A 286 -9.58 4.37 -5.28
N THR A 287 -10.37 4.68 -6.33
CA THR A 287 -11.83 4.63 -6.29
C THR A 287 -12.40 3.25 -6.69
N ALA A 288 -11.57 2.30 -7.11
CA ALA A 288 -12.04 0.94 -7.33
C ALA A 288 -12.68 0.40 -6.04
N ALA A 289 -13.88 -0.15 -6.15
CA ALA A 289 -14.60 -0.63 -4.98
C ALA A 289 -13.88 -1.82 -4.35
N LEU A 290 -13.36 -1.63 -3.15
CA LEU A 290 -12.73 -2.67 -2.34
C LEU A 290 -13.67 -3.06 -1.20
N ASN A 291 -13.81 -4.37 -0.97
CA ASN A 291 -14.63 -4.96 0.10
C ASN A 291 -13.85 -6.05 0.81
N ASN A 292 -14.36 -6.51 1.95
CA ASN A 292 -13.83 -7.69 2.65
C ASN A 292 -13.70 -8.85 1.67
N GLY A 293 -12.47 -9.40 1.55
CA GLY A 293 -12.14 -10.45 0.59
C GLY A 293 -11.32 -9.97 -0.61
N ASN A 294 -11.24 -8.65 -0.90
CA ASN A 294 -10.29 -8.12 -1.89
C ASN A 294 -8.89 -7.90 -1.30
N SER A 295 -8.75 -7.90 0.03
CA SER A 295 -7.44 -7.80 0.71
C SER A 295 -6.47 -8.86 0.23
N GLY A 296 -5.26 -8.46 -0.13
CA GLY A 296 -4.22 -9.32 -0.72
C GLY A 296 -4.37 -9.54 -2.23
N GLY A 297 -5.47 -9.07 -2.83
CA GLY A 297 -5.70 -9.14 -4.27
C GLY A 297 -5.00 -8.03 -5.04
N PRO A 298 -4.91 -8.17 -6.39
CA PRO A 298 -4.23 -7.22 -7.23
C PRO A 298 -5.01 -5.92 -7.44
N LEU A 299 -4.30 -4.78 -7.44
CA LEU A 299 -4.66 -3.56 -8.14
C LEU A 299 -3.91 -3.58 -9.48
N ILE A 300 -4.62 -3.41 -10.61
CA ILE A 300 -4.12 -3.74 -11.95
C ILE A 300 -4.25 -2.51 -12.84
N ASN A 301 -3.23 -2.23 -13.65
CA ASN A 301 -3.25 -1.17 -14.67
C ASN A 301 -3.92 -1.64 -15.98
N GLU A 302 -4.06 -0.71 -16.93
CA GLU A 302 -4.63 -0.99 -18.27
C GLU A 302 -3.73 -1.88 -19.16
N TYR A 303 -2.54 -2.27 -18.69
CA TYR A 303 -1.62 -3.18 -19.38
C TYR A 303 -1.66 -4.61 -18.82
N GLY A 304 -2.57 -4.87 -17.86
CA GLY A 304 -2.72 -6.18 -17.23
C GLY A 304 -1.62 -6.50 -16.22
N GLN A 305 -0.93 -5.49 -15.71
CA GLN A 305 0.12 -5.65 -14.71
C GLN A 305 -0.38 -5.26 -13.33
N VAL A 306 0.07 -5.95 -12.31
CA VAL A 306 -0.24 -5.67 -10.89
C VAL A 306 0.65 -4.52 -10.41
N ILE A 307 0.05 -3.37 -10.16
CA ILE A 307 0.70 -2.15 -9.67
C ILE A 307 0.57 -1.96 -8.16
N GLY A 308 -0.15 -2.84 -7.48
CA GLY A 308 -0.26 -2.84 -6.03
C GLY A 308 -1.06 -4.01 -5.49
N ILE A 309 -0.95 -4.21 -4.18
CA ILE A 309 -1.70 -5.22 -3.42
C ILE A 309 -2.75 -4.50 -2.57
N ASN A 310 -4.03 -4.76 -2.83
CA ASN A 310 -5.15 -4.13 -2.14
C ASN A 310 -5.13 -4.44 -0.65
N THR A 311 -5.38 -3.43 0.20
CA THR A 311 -5.53 -3.60 1.65
C THR A 311 -6.77 -2.87 2.16
N LEU A 312 -7.54 -3.53 3.04
CA LEU A 312 -8.77 -2.99 3.63
C LEU A 312 -8.63 -2.63 5.11
N LYS A 313 -7.45 -2.79 5.68
CA LYS A 313 -7.19 -2.49 7.11
C LYS A 313 -7.58 -1.05 7.50
N MET A 314 -7.59 -0.15 6.51
CA MET A 314 -7.97 1.26 6.68
C MET A 314 -9.45 1.52 6.90
N SER A 315 -10.34 0.75 6.27
CA SER A 315 -11.79 0.99 6.38
C SER A 315 -12.29 0.82 7.82
N ASN A 316 -11.62 -0.01 8.62
CA ASN A 316 -11.98 -0.27 10.01
C ASN A 316 -11.48 0.83 10.96
N THR A 317 -10.37 1.50 10.65
CA THR A 317 -9.83 2.60 11.49
C THR A 317 -10.57 3.92 11.27
N LEU A 318 -11.13 4.13 10.07
CA LEU A 318 -11.98 5.30 9.76
C LEU A 318 -13.43 5.14 10.26
N SER A 319 -13.86 3.94 10.67
CA SER A 319 -15.22 3.68 11.18
C SER A 319 -15.51 4.38 12.52
N ASP A 320 -14.50 4.85 13.26
CA ASP A 320 -14.68 5.69 14.44
C ASP A 320 -15.14 7.12 14.11
N ILE A 321 -14.97 7.53 12.85
CA ILE A 321 -15.63 8.71 12.31
C ILE A 321 -16.92 8.21 11.69
N SER A 322 -18.07 8.45 12.31
CA SER A 322 -19.45 7.99 11.97
C SER A 322 -19.92 8.24 10.51
N ALA A 323 -19.02 8.31 9.55
CA ALA A 323 -19.29 8.40 8.13
C ALA A 323 -18.65 7.18 7.45
N THR A 324 -19.47 6.31 6.87
CA THR A 324 -19.03 5.35 5.86
C THR A 324 -18.39 6.15 4.72
N VAL A 325 -17.05 6.13 4.64
CA VAL A 325 -16.32 6.78 3.55
C VAL A 325 -16.33 5.78 2.39
N GLU A 326 -17.42 5.81 1.60
CA GLU A 326 -17.53 5.04 0.38
C GLU A 326 -16.57 5.59 -0.68
N GLY A 327 -15.90 4.70 -1.44
CA GLY A 327 -15.04 5.09 -2.56
C GLY A 327 -13.60 5.42 -2.20
N LEU A 328 -13.13 5.06 -1.01
CA LEU A 328 -11.71 5.08 -0.65
C LEU A 328 -11.18 3.66 -0.55
N GLY A 329 -10.38 3.25 -1.54
CA GLY A 329 -9.59 2.03 -1.52
C GLY A 329 -8.11 2.36 -1.40
N PHE A 330 -7.32 1.42 -0.86
CA PHE A 330 -5.88 1.57 -0.73
C PHE A 330 -5.17 0.30 -1.16
N ALA A 331 -3.97 0.46 -1.73
CA ALA A 331 -3.11 -0.64 -2.11
C ALA A 331 -1.65 -0.34 -1.77
N VAL A 332 -0.92 -1.35 -1.34
CA VAL A 332 0.55 -1.29 -1.18
C VAL A 332 1.16 -1.24 -2.57
N PRO A 333 1.96 -0.21 -2.92
CA PRO A 333 2.55 -0.07 -4.26
C PRO A 333 3.41 -1.29 -4.65
N SER A 334 3.39 -1.71 -5.91
CA SER A 334 4.18 -2.86 -6.39
C SER A 334 5.67 -2.68 -6.19
N SER A 335 6.19 -1.46 -6.30
CA SER A 335 7.58 -1.13 -5.99
C SER A 335 7.94 -1.48 -4.54
N ARG A 336 7.02 -1.22 -3.60
CA ARG A 336 7.18 -1.59 -2.19
C ARG A 336 7.03 -3.10 -2.00
N VAL A 337 6.06 -3.72 -2.67
CA VAL A 337 5.85 -5.18 -2.64
C VAL A 337 7.13 -5.91 -3.03
N VAL A 338 7.75 -5.54 -4.15
CA VAL A 338 9.00 -6.16 -4.64
C VAL A 338 10.12 -6.07 -3.60
N SER A 339 10.34 -4.89 -3.02
CA SER A 339 11.37 -4.71 -1.99
C SER A 339 11.13 -5.60 -0.77
N VAL A 340 9.88 -5.70 -0.31
CA VAL A 340 9.51 -6.49 0.86
C VAL A 340 9.63 -8.00 0.59
N ILE A 341 9.09 -8.48 -0.53
CA ILE A 341 9.12 -9.93 -0.82
C ILE A 341 10.52 -10.44 -1.15
N ASN A 342 11.40 -9.61 -1.75
CA ASN A 342 12.80 -9.97 -1.98
C ASN A 342 13.55 -10.13 -0.67
N ASP A 343 13.36 -9.24 0.30
CA ASP A 343 13.95 -9.38 1.63
C ASP A 343 13.38 -10.62 2.37
N ILE A 344 12.06 -10.82 2.32
CA ILE A 344 11.39 -12.00 2.90
C ILE A 344 11.96 -13.31 2.34
N ILE A 345 12.19 -13.42 1.03
CA ILE A 345 12.74 -14.63 0.40
C ILE A 345 14.16 -14.89 0.89
N ALA A 346 14.99 -13.87 0.91
CA ALA A 346 16.39 -13.99 1.25
C ALA A 346 16.63 -14.27 2.75
N THR A 347 15.76 -13.74 3.63
CA THR A 347 16.02 -13.66 5.08
C THR A 347 14.92 -14.27 5.95
N GLY A 348 13.74 -14.52 5.39
CA GLY A 348 12.55 -14.98 6.10
C GLY A 348 11.71 -13.88 6.75
N GLY A 349 12.12 -12.60 6.65
CA GLY A 349 11.43 -11.43 7.20
C GLY A 349 11.75 -10.15 6.46
N PHE A 350 11.19 -9.02 6.89
CA PHE A 350 11.49 -7.70 6.33
C PHE A 350 12.32 -6.88 7.31
N HIS A 351 13.46 -6.35 6.87
CA HIS A 351 14.44 -5.63 7.69
C HIS A 351 14.50 -4.13 7.39
N GLY A 352 13.65 -3.63 6.53
CA GLY A 352 13.62 -2.25 6.09
C GLY A 352 13.95 -2.09 4.60
N LEU A 353 13.79 -0.87 4.07
CA LEU A 353 14.17 -0.60 2.69
C LEU A 353 15.69 -0.43 2.58
N PRO A 354 16.32 -1.09 1.59
CA PRO A 354 17.74 -0.86 1.34
C PRO A 354 17.98 0.57 0.86
N SER A 355 19.00 1.25 1.36
CA SER A 355 19.39 2.61 0.96
C SER A 355 20.88 2.78 0.94
N ILE A 356 21.39 3.50 -0.07
CA ILE A 356 22.79 3.94 -0.11
C ILE A 356 23.04 5.16 0.77
N GLY A 357 21.99 5.90 1.16
CA GLY A 357 22.12 7.08 2.01
C GLY A 357 22.54 8.36 1.26
N VAL A 358 21.95 8.63 0.10
CA VAL A 358 22.15 9.88 -0.64
C VAL A 358 20.80 10.53 -0.99
N TYR A 359 20.84 11.87 -1.09
CA TYR A 359 19.81 12.64 -1.79
C TYR A 359 20.35 13.00 -3.16
N VAL A 360 19.54 12.81 -4.20
CA VAL A 360 19.90 13.07 -5.58
C VAL A 360 18.95 14.05 -6.24
N LYS A 361 19.46 14.81 -7.23
CA LYS A 361 18.65 15.66 -8.11
C LYS A 361 18.95 15.26 -9.55
N GLU A 362 17.90 15.15 -10.36
CA GLU A 362 18.06 15.02 -11.79
C GLU A 362 18.64 16.31 -12.37
N THR A 363 19.69 16.16 -13.15
CA THR A 363 20.40 17.30 -13.75
C THR A 363 20.60 17.02 -15.22
N GLU A 364 20.13 17.94 -16.07
CA GLU A 364 20.39 17.92 -17.51
C GLU A 364 21.75 18.57 -17.79
N PHE A 365 22.57 17.88 -18.59
CA PHE A 365 23.91 18.32 -18.97
C PHE A 365 23.90 18.98 -20.36
N ALA A 366 24.94 19.74 -20.68
CA ALA A 366 25.06 20.48 -21.92
C ALA A 366 25.06 19.59 -23.19
N ASP A 367 25.32 18.29 -23.06
CA ASP A 367 25.24 17.29 -24.12
C ASP A 367 23.83 16.72 -24.32
N GLY A 368 22.84 17.21 -23.54
CA GLY A 368 21.44 16.76 -23.57
C GLY A 368 21.17 15.47 -22.79
N THR A 369 22.16 14.94 -22.05
CA THR A 369 21.93 13.79 -21.16
C THR A 369 21.43 14.25 -19.80
N THR A 370 20.56 13.45 -19.16
CA THR A 370 20.10 13.67 -17.81
C THR A 370 20.63 12.55 -16.90
N HIS A 371 21.10 12.90 -15.71
CA HIS A 371 21.55 11.93 -14.72
C HIS A 371 21.26 12.41 -13.30
N PRO A 372 21.06 11.48 -12.33
CA PRO A 372 21.06 11.82 -10.91
C PRO A 372 22.41 12.34 -10.46
N VAL A 373 22.40 13.48 -9.79
CA VAL A 373 23.57 14.11 -9.17
C VAL A 373 23.39 14.12 -7.66
N ILE A 374 24.39 13.69 -6.91
CA ILE A 374 24.33 13.67 -5.44
C ILE A 374 24.29 15.12 -4.91
N ASP A 375 23.18 15.47 -4.24
CA ASP A 375 23.01 16.75 -3.57
C ASP A 375 23.54 16.73 -2.13
N SER A 376 23.33 15.59 -1.43
CA SER A 376 23.91 15.38 -0.10
C SER A 376 24.09 13.89 0.19
N VAL A 377 25.00 13.59 1.11
CA VAL A 377 25.27 12.25 1.65
C VAL A 377 24.81 12.22 3.10
N THR A 378 24.14 11.14 3.49
CA THR A 378 23.62 10.91 4.85
C THR A 378 24.73 10.29 5.71
N GLU A 379 24.93 10.81 6.92
CA GLU A 379 25.89 10.27 7.88
C GLU A 379 25.52 8.85 8.31
N ASN A 380 26.52 8.00 8.55
CA ASN A 380 26.39 6.60 8.96
C ASN A 380 25.66 5.71 7.94
N PHE A 381 25.74 6.03 6.65
CA PHE A 381 25.26 5.19 5.56
C PHE A 381 26.39 4.76 4.63
N GLY A 382 26.13 3.75 3.81
CA GLY A 382 27.16 3.18 2.94
C GLY A 382 27.77 4.17 1.94
N ALA A 383 27.03 5.19 1.51
CA ALA A 383 27.55 6.23 0.64
C ALA A 383 28.68 7.06 1.30
N GLU A 384 28.53 7.40 2.58
CA GLU A 384 29.57 8.08 3.35
C GLU A 384 30.81 7.20 3.50
N GLU A 385 30.60 5.93 3.89
CA GLU A 385 31.68 4.95 4.07
C GLU A 385 32.43 4.68 2.76
N ALA A 386 31.72 4.66 1.64
CA ALA A 386 32.27 4.49 0.30
C ALA A 386 32.95 5.76 -0.26
N GLY A 387 32.85 6.90 0.44
CA GLY A 387 33.44 8.16 0.05
C GLY A 387 32.76 8.88 -1.10
N LEU A 388 31.44 8.65 -1.30
CA LEU A 388 30.61 9.43 -2.21
C LEU A 388 30.50 10.87 -1.71
N GLN A 389 30.34 11.81 -2.63
CA GLN A 389 30.37 13.24 -2.32
C GLN A 389 29.26 13.99 -3.07
N LYS A 390 28.85 15.13 -2.52
CA LYS A 390 28.03 16.09 -3.24
C LYS A 390 28.66 16.45 -4.58
N GLY A 391 27.88 16.41 -5.65
CA GLY A 391 28.30 16.70 -7.01
C GLY A 391 28.71 15.48 -7.84
N ASP A 392 28.80 14.28 -7.24
CA ASP A 392 29.00 13.04 -8.00
C ASP A 392 27.81 12.80 -8.91
N VAL A 393 28.07 12.49 -10.18
CA VAL A 393 27.07 12.17 -11.18
C VAL A 393 26.97 10.65 -11.28
N ILE A 394 25.80 10.08 -11.02
CA ILE A 394 25.58 8.64 -11.11
C ILE A 394 25.22 8.30 -12.56
N LEU A 395 26.08 7.52 -13.23
CA LEU A 395 25.93 7.13 -14.63
C LEU A 395 25.33 5.74 -14.79
N ALA A 396 25.64 4.82 -13.86
CA ALA A 396 25.13 3.46 -13.86
C ALA A 396 25.10 2.91 -12.42
N ALA A 397 24.26 1.90 -12.21
CA ALA A 397 24.23 1.08 -11.01
C ALA A 397 24.19 -0.39 -11.43
N ASP A 398 25.10 -1.22 -10.91
CA ASP A 398 25.34 -2.63 -11.30
C ASP A 398 25.46 -2.83 -12.83
N GLY A 399 26.10 -1.87 -13.50
CA GLY A 399 26.27 -1.88 -14.96
C GLY A 399 25.01 -1.48 -15.75
N ILE A 400 23.88 -1.21 -15.08
CA ILE A 400 22.67 -0.71 -15.72
C ILE A 400 22.74 0.81 -15.78
N GLY A 401 22.61 1.39 -16.99
CA GLY A 401 22.64 2.86 -17.16
C GLY A 401 21.52 3.54 -16.40
N VAL A 402 21.83 4.64 -15.72
CA VAL A 402 20.91 5.42 -14.91
C VAL A 402 20.79 6.82 -15.48
N SER A 403 19.60 7.22 -15.92
CA SER A 403 19.31 8.54 -16.46
C SER A 403 18.36 9.35 -15.57
N THR A 404 17.55 8.66 -14.77
CA THR A 404 16.55 9.27 -13.88
C THR A 404 16.70 8.75 -12.45
N ASN A 405 16.08 9.45 -11.50
CA ASN A 405 15.95 8.96 -10.12
C ASN A 405 15.19 7.63 -10.09
N THR A 406 14.18 7.47 -10.95
CA THR A 406 13.40 6.23 -11.07
C THR A 406 14.27 5.04 -11.49
N ASP A 407 15.19 5.22 -12.44
CA ASP A 407 16.14 4.17 -12.84
C ASP A 407 17.02 3.72 -11.66
N LEU A 408 17.54 4.68 -10.89
CA LEU A 408 18.34 4.39 -9.69
C LEU A 408 17.54 3.63 -8.63
N LEU A 409 16.29 4.03 -8.40
CA LEU A 409 15.36 3.35 -7.49
C LEU A 409 15.02 1.93 -7.99
N ALA A 410 14.87 1.73 -9.29
CA ALA A 410 14.60 0.41 -9.87
C ALA A 410 15.75 -0.57 -9.58
N VAL A 411 17.01 -0.15 -9.74
CA VAL A 411 18.17 -0.98 -9.37
C VAL A 411 18.18 -1.25 -7.86
N ARG A 412 17.96 -0.21 -7.02
CA ARG A 412 17.92 -0.37 -5.55
C ARG A 412 16.93 -1.45 -5.09
N ARG A 413 15.75 -1.55 -5.74
CA ARG A 413 14.70 -2.51 -5.37
C ARG A 413 15.07 -3.97 -5.63
N THR A 414 16.10 -4.23 -6.43
CA THR A 414 16.59 -5.59 -6.68
C THR A 414 17.49 -6.10 -5.57
N HIS A 415 17.87 -5.22 -4.63
CA HIS A 415 18.75 -5.50 -3.51
C HIS A 415 17.97 -5.57 -2.19
N ILE A 416 18.60 -6.20 -1.20
CA ILE A 416 18.15 -6.21 0.19
C ILE A 416 19.16 -5.47 1.07
N VAL A 417 18.76 -5.19 2.30
CA VAL A 417 19.64 -4.58 3.32
C VAL A 417 20.86 -5.47 3.56
N GLY A 418 22.05 -4.84 3.58
CA GLY A 418 23.32 -5.52 3.76
C GLY A 418 24.01 -5.96 2.47
N GLU A 419 23.32 -6.00 1.34
CA GLU A 419 23.95 -6.20 0.02
C GLU A 419 24.69 -4.92 -0.41
N SER A 420 25.46 -5.05 -1.48
CA SER A 420 26.24 -3.93 -2.05
C SER A 420 25.80 -3.68 -3.48
N VAL A 421 25.70 -2.42 -3.86
CA VAL A 421 25.51 -1.95 -5.24
C VAL A 421 26.81 -1.34 -5.76
N VAL A 422 27.14 -1.56 -7.02
CA VAL A 422 28.27 -0.94 -7.70
C VAL A 422 27.78 0.26 -8.49
N LEU A 423 28.13 1.47 -8.04
CA LEU A 423 27.80 2.71 -8.73
C LEU A 423 28.95 3.13 -9.65
N THR A 424 28.67 3.32 -10.95
CA THR A 424 29.60 4.02 -11.86
C THR A 424 29.31 5.51 -11.75
N ILE A 425 30.25 6.27 -11.19
CA ILE A 425 30.10 7.71 -10.99
C ILE A 425 31.09 8.52 -11.82
N ARG A 426 30.73 9.79 -12.08
CA ARG A 426 31.63 10.79 -12.67
C ARG A 426 31.85 11.90 -11.66
N ARG A 427 33.14 12.12 -11.29
CA ARG A 427 33.64 13.20 -10.41
C ARG A 427 34.81 13.90 -11.07
N ASP A 428 34.78 15.22 -11.16
CA ASP A 428 35.86 16.05 -11.76
C ASP A 428 36.30 15.58 -13.17
N GLY A 429 35.32 15.10 -13.97
CA GLY A 429 35.54 14.60 -15.32
C GLY A 429 36.12 13.18 -15.41
N GLN A 430 36.38 12.52 -14.29
CA GLN A 430 36.83 11.13 -14.24
C GLN A 430 35.65 10.20 -13.91
N THR A 431 35.59 9.07 -14.60
CA THR A 431 34.56 8.02 -14.35
C THR A 431 35.24 6.83 -13.67
N PHE A 432 34.64 6.35 -12.59
CA PHE A 432 35.10 5.18 -11.84
C PHE A 432 33.96 4.50 -11.07
N ASP A 433 34.18 3.26 -10.66
CA ASP A 433 33.21 2.49 -9.90
C ASP A 433 33.43 2.63 -8.40
N VAL A 434 32.33 2.67 -7.66
CA VAL A 434 32.30 2.73 -6.19
C VAL A 434 31.33 1.68 -5.71
N THR A 435 31.78 0.76 -4.84
CA THR A 435 30.91 -0.23 -4.19
C THR A 435 30.32 0.36 -2.91
N VAL A 436 29.01 0.34 -2.79
CA VAL A 436 28.26 0.94 -1.67
C VAL A 436 27.42 -0.11 -1.00
N VAL A 437 27.55 -0.28 0.32
CA VAL A 437 26.70 -1.16 1.13
C VAL A 437 25.35 -0.49 1.39
N LEU A 438 24.28 -1.28 1.34
CA LEU A 438 22.92 -0.81 1.53
C LEU A 438 22.49 -0.97 2.99
N TYR A 439 22.08 0.14 3.61
CA TYR A 439 21.62 0.21 5.00
C TYR A 439 20.09 0.31 5.06
N PRO A 440 19.44 -0.15 6.15
CA PRO A 440 18.01 -0.04 6.29
C PRO A 440 17.57 1.41 6.49
N VAL A 441 16.48 1.79 5.82
CA VAL A 441 15.71 2.99 6.19
C VAL A 441 14.30 2.57 6.54
N GLU A 442 13.75 3.21 7.57
CA GLU A 442 12.32 3.13 7.86
C GLU A 442 11.57 3.84 6.72
N GLY A 443 10.55 3.19 6.17
CA GLY A 443 9.76 3.68 5.05
C GLY A 443 8.64 4.61 5.46
#